data_2c34fe5348721c93fb744c38e0b3d117
#
_entry.id   2c34fe5348721c93fb744c38e0b3d117
#
_cell.length_a   1.000
_cell.length_b   1.000
_cell.length_c   1.000
_cell.angle_alpha   90.00
_cell.angle_beta   90.00
_cell.angle_gamma   90.00
#
_symmetry.space_group_name_H-M   'P 1'
#
loop_
_entity.id
_entity.type
_entity.pdbx_description
1 polymer ?
#
loop_
_entity_poly.entity_id
_entity_poly.type
_entity_poly.pdbx_seq_one_letter_code
_entity_poly.pdbx_strand_id
1 'polypeptide(L)'
;MVLATPAEELELEQLDRIERDLELQRDWAKYRWGKAKTDCYQNYWVDYCLRSARAQYRKEVDPISEQERELHEVQRKLRKSIKDQEDQKRAAERAS
;
A
#
# COMPACT_ATOMS: atom_id res chain seq x y z
N MET A 1 -4.61 17.55 23.56
CA MET A 1 -5.79 18.11 22.88
C MET A 1 -6.05 17.31 21.59
N VAL A 2 -7.27 16.86 21.38
CA VAL A 2 -7.62 16.09 20.19
C VAL A 2 -7.68 17.03 18.99
N LEU A 3 -6.87 16.77 17.97
CA LEU A 3 -6.73 17.62 16.80
C LEU A 3 -7.51 17.06 15.59
N ALA A 4 -7.91 15.80 15.63
CA ALA A 4 -8.75 15.15 14.64
C ALA A 4 -9.96 14.52 15.34
N THR A 5 -11.03 14.26 14.58
CA THR A 5 -12.18 13.53 15.14
C THR A 5 -11.80 12.07 15.38
N PRO A 6 -12.35 11.43 16.41
CA PRO A 6 -12.11 9.98 16.61
C PRO A 6 -12.46 9.14 15.39
N ALA A 7 -13.49 9.53 14.63
CA ALA A 7 -13.89 8.83 13.41
C ALA A 7 -12.80 8.90 12.33
N GLU A 8 -12.15 10.07 12.15
CA GLU A 8 -11.07 10.24 11.18
C GLU A 8 -9.83 9.46 11.58
N GLU A 9 -9.48 9.46 12.86
CA GLU A 9 -8.36 8.67 13.37
C GLU A 9 -8.60 7.18 13.16
N LEU A 10 -9.81 6.70 13.43
CA LEU A 10 -10.19 5.31 13.22
C LEU A 10 -10.12 4.94 11.74
N GLU A 11 -10.59 5.81 10.87
CA GLU A 11 -10.52 5.60 9.42
C GLU A 11 -9.06 5.49 8.95
N LEU A 12 -8.19 6.36 9.45
CA LEU A 12 -6.76 6.31 9.11
C LEU A 12 -6.12 5.01 9.59
N GLU A 13 -6.46 4.53 10.79
CA GLU A 13 -5.97 3.24 11.29
C GLU A 13 -6.43 2.07 10.42
N GLN A 14 -7.68 2.11 9.95
CA GLN A 14 -8.20 1.08 9.05
C GLN A 14 -7.45 1.08 7.72
N LEU A 15 -7.16 2.26 7.17
CA LEU A 15 -6.38 2.39 5.94
C LEU A 15 -4.95 1.88 6.14
N ASP A 16 -4.34 2.15 7.28
CA ASP A 16 -3.00 1.66 7.59
C ASP A 16 -2.97 0.12 7.70
N ARG A 17 -4.03 -0.49 8.20
CA ARG A 17 -4.15 -1.96 8.22
C ARG A 17 -4.24 -2.54 6.82
N ILE A 18 -5.00 -1.91 5.94
CA ILE A 18 -5.11 -2.31 4.54
C ILE A 18 -3.74 -2.19 3.87
N GLU A 19 -3.00 -1.12 4.14
CA GLU A 19 -1.65 -0.94 3.62
C GLU A 19 -0.72 -2.08 4.04
N ARG A 20 -0.73 -2.46 5.31
CA ARG A 20 0.07 -3.57 5.81
C ARG A 20 -0.31 -4.90 5.17
N ASP A 21 -1.60 -5.12 4.94
CA ASP A 21 -2.08 -6.31 4.26
C ASP A 21 -1.60 -6.36 2.81
N LEU A 22 -1.65 -5.24 2.09
CA LEU A 22 -1.14 -5.15 0.72
C LEU A 22 0.38 -5.36 0.66
N GLU A 23 1.12 -4.83 1.61
CA GLU A 23 2.56 -5.09 1.73
C GLU A 23 2.85 -6.57 1.93
N LEU A 24 2.08 -7.23 2.78
CA LEU A 24 2.22 -8.66 3.02
C LEU A 24 1.91 -9.47 1.75
N GLN A 25 0.85 -9.10 1.03
CA GLN A 25 0.52 -9.73 -0.25
C GLN A 25 1.65 -9.56 -1.26
N ARG A 26 2.27 -8.38 -1.31
CA ARG A 26 3.42 -8.12 -2.19
C ARG A 26 4.61 -8.99 -1.80
N ASP A 27 4.90 -9.12 -0.51
CA ASP A 27 6.00 -9.95 -0.02
C ASP A 27 5.80 -11.42 -0.39
N TRP A 28 4.58 -11.92 -0.29
CA TRP A 28 4.24 -13.28 -0.73
C TRP A 28 4.41 -13.46 -2.23
N ALA A 29 4.01 -12.45 -3.02
CA ALA A 29 4.20 -12.48 -4.47
C ALA A 29 5.70 -12.52 -4.83
N LYS A 30 6.53 -11.74 -4.14
CA LYS A 30 7.99 -11.75 -4.31
C LYS A 30 8.59 -13.10 -3.95
N TYR A 31 8.10 -13.71 -2.87
CA TYR A 31 8.54 -15.05 -2.47
C TYR A 31 8.24 -16.07 -3.56
N ARG A 32 7.01 -16.09 -4.07
CA ARG A 32 6.62 -17.00 -5.14
C ARG A 32 7.45 -16.77 -6.41
N TRP A 33 7.71 -15.51 -6.74
CA TRP A 33 8.56 -15.16 -7.89
C TRP A 33 9.98 -15.68 -7.71
N GLY A 34 10.57 -15.48 -6.54
CA GLY A 34 11.91 -15.96 -6.23
C GLY A 34 12.01 -17.48 -6.33
N LYS A 35 11.02 -18.18 -5.81
CA LYS A 35 10.95 -19.64 -5.89
C LYS A 35 10.78 -20.12 -7.32
N ALA A 36 9.91 -19.48 -8.08
CA ALA A 36 9.67 -19.81 -9.49
C ALA A 36 10.94 -19.59 -10.33
N LYS A 37 11.69 -18.52 -10.08
CA LYS A 37 12.97 -18.29 -10.76
C LYS A 37 13.95 -19.41 -10.49
N THR A 38 14.12 -19.80 -9.23
CA THR A 38 15.01 -20.88 -8.85
C THR A 38 14.63 -22.19 -9.56
N ASP A 39 13.33 -22.51 -9.57
CA ASP A 39 12.84 -23.69 -10.25
C ASP A 39 13.08 -23.63 -11.76
N CYS A 40 12.96 -22.45 -12.37
CA CYS A 40 13.23 -22.25 -13.79
C CYS A 40 14.66 -22.58 -14.18
N TYR A 41 15.65 -22.27 -13.33
CA TYR A 41 17.06 -22.58 -13.64
C TYR A 41 17.35 -24.08 -13.66
N GLN A 42 16.45 -24.90 -13.13
CA GLN A 42 16.53 -26.36 -13.19
C GLN A 42 15.74 -26.93 -14.36
N ASN A 43 15.06 -26.07 -15.12
CA ASN A 43 14.22 -26.45 -16.23
C ASN A 43 15.01 -26.47 -17.54
N TYR A 44 14.60 -27.33 -18.49
CA TYR A 44 15.23 -27.39 -19.80
C TYR A 44 15.05 -26.09 -20.60
N TRP A 45 13.86 -25.45 -20.49
CA TRP A 45 13.53 -24.21 -21.20
C TRP A 45 13.58 -23.02 -20.24
N VAL A 46 14.79 -22.65 -19.81
CA VAL A 46 15.00 -21.61 -18.79
C VAL A 46 14.34 -20.27 -19.20
N ASP A 47 14.61 -19.79 -20.41
CA ASP A 47 14.10 -18.48 -20.85
C ASP A 47 12.59 -18.45 -20.95
N TYR A 48 11.98 -19.51 -21.46
CA TYR A 48 10.53 -19.64 -21.51
C TYR A 48 9.93 -19.67 -20.12
N CYS A 49 10.51 -20.46 -19.23
CA CYS A 49 10.09 -20.57 -17.84
C CYS A 49 10.16 -19.22 -17.13
N LEU A 50 11.27 -18.48 -17.28
CA LEU A 50 11.45 -17.17 -16.66
C LEU A 50 10.43 -16.15 -17.17
N ARG A 51 10.13 -16.15 -18.47
CA ARG A 51 9.10 -15.26 -19.02
C ARG A 51 7.72 -15.56 -18.46
N SER A 52 7.38 -16.84 -18.38
CA SER A 52 6.10 -17.27 -17.81
C SER A 52 5.99 -16.90 -16.34
N ALA A 53 7.05 -17.13 -15.57
CA ALA A 53 7.09 -16.79 -14.14
C ALA A 53 6.99 -15.27 -13.92
N ARG A 54 7.64 -14.49 -14.76
CA ARG A 54 7.55 -13.02 -14.70
C ARG A 54 6.15 -12.53 -15.02
N ALA A 55 5.50 -13.11 -16.02
CA ALA A 55 4.12 -12.76 -16.37
C ALA A 55 3.17 -13.07 -15.22
N GLN A 56 3.36 -14.20 -14.54
CA GLN A 56 2.57 -14.56 -13.37
C GLN A 56 2.80 -13.58 -12.22
N TYR A 57 4.04 -13.20 -11.97
CA TYR A 57 4.38 -12.21 -10.94
C TYR A 57 3.68 -10.88 -11.20
N ARG A 58 3.69 -10.40 -12.45
CA ARG A 58 3.02 -9.15 -12.82
C ARG A 58 1.51 -9.23 -12.60
N LYS A 59 0.89 -10.36 -12.94
CA LYS A 59 -0.54 -10.55 -12.68
C LYS A 59 -0.88 -10.46 -11.20
N GLU A 60 0.01 -10.90 -10.34
CA GLU A 60 -0.18 -10.82 -8.89
C GLU A 60 0.07 -9.40 -8.35
N VAL A 61 1.09 -8.73 -8.85
CA VAL A 61 1.56 -7.45 -8.32
C VAL A 61 0.81 -6.25 -8.88
N ASP A 62 0.40 -6.26 -10.14
CA ASP A 62 -0.27 -5.12 -10.76
C ASP A 62 -1.55 -4.72 -10.02
N PRO A 63 -2.45 -5.64 -9.65
CA PRO A 63 -3.61 -5.26 -8.84
C PRO A 63 -3.23 -4.71 -7.47
N ILE A 64 -2.19 -5.24 -6.84
CA ILE A 64 -1.69 -4.76 -5.55
C ILE A 64 -1.19 -3.32 -5.68
N SER A 65 -0.40 -3.03 -6.71
CA SER A 65 0.12 -1.68 -6.97
C SER A 65 -0.99 -0.67 -7.22
N GLU A 66 -2.04 -1.08 -7.93
CA GLU A 66 -3.21 -0.24 -8.17
C GLU A 66 -3.93 0.09 -6.86
N GLN A 67 -4.18 -0.91 -6.05
CA GLN A 67 -4.81 -0.73 -4.74
C GLN A 67 -3.97 0.14 -3.81
N GLU A 68 -2.65 -0.04 -3.83
CA GLU A 68 -1.73 0.80 -3.04
C GLU A 68 -1.80 2.26 -3.48
N ARG A 69 -1.88 2.50 -4.78
CA ARG A 69 -1.97 3.87 -5.32
C ARG A 69 -3.24 4.56 -4.85
N GLU A 70 -4.38 3.88 -4.97
CA GLU A 70 -5.67 4.39 -4.51
C GLU A 70 -5.67 4.63 -3.01
N LEU A 71 -5.13 3.67 -2.26
CA LEU A 71 -5.03 3.75 -0.81
C LEU A 71 -4.19 4.95 -0.37
N HIS A 72 -3.01 5.13 -0.97
CA HIS A 72 -2.11 6.24 -0.64
C HIS A 72 -2.77 7.59 -0.93
N GLU A 73 -3.55 7.69 -1.99
CA GLU A 73 -4.28 8.92 -2.29
C GLU A 73 -5.33 9.24 -1.22
N VAL A 74 -6.10 8.25 -0.80
CA VAL A 74 -7.09 8.42 0.27
C VAL A 74 -6.41 8.80 1.58
N GLN A 75 -5.33 8.11 1.94
CA GLN A 75 -4.56 8.41 3.14
C GLN A 75 -4.03 9.85 3.12
N ARG A 76 -3.49 10.26 1.98
CA ARG A 76 -2.95 11.61 1.81
C ARG A 76 -4.02 12.68 2.00
N LYS A 77 -5.19 12.48 1.41
CA LYS A 77 -6.32 13.41 1.54
C LYS A 77 -6.81 13.49 2.99
N LEU A 78 -6.88 12.35 3.66
CA LEU A 78 -7.33 12.28 5.04
C LEU A 78 -6.33 12.97 5.98
N ARG A 79 -5.03 12.72 5.81
CA ARG A 79 -3.99 13.40 6.59
C ARG A 79 -4.00 14.90 6.36
N LYS A 80 -4.23 15.33 5.13
CA LYS A 80 -4.35 16.75 4.81
C LYS A 80 -5.55 17.38 5.50
N SER A 81 -6.70 16.70 5.49
CA SER A 81 -7.91 17.17 6.18
C SER A 81 -7.66 17.33 7.68
N ILE A 82 -7.02 16.35 8.30
CA ILE A 82 -6.65 16.40 9.72
C ILE A 82 -5.73 17.57 10.00
N LYS A 83 -4.72 17.77 9.17
CA LYS A 83 -3.77 18.87 9.32
C LYS A 83 -4.45 20.23 9.16
N ASP A 84 -5.33 20.37 8.18
CA ASP A 84 -6.06 21.62 7.97
C ASP A 84 -6.94 21.98 9.18
N GLN A 85 -7.57 20.98 9.79
CA GLN A 85 -8.34 21.17 11.02
C GLN A 85 -7.46 21.62 12.18
N GLU A 86 -6.27 21.03 12.32
CA GLU A 86 -5.30 21.43 13.32
C GLU A 86 -4.84 22.88 13.12
N ASP A 87 -4.55 23.24 11.87
CA ASP A 87 -4.09 24.59 11.52
C ASP A 87 -5.18 25.63 11.78
N GLN A 88 -6.43 25.32 11.43
CA GLN A 88 -7.57 26.20 11.71
C GLN A 88 -7.77 26.41 13.19
N LYS A 89 -7.63 25.36 13.99
CA LYS A 89 -7.77 25.42 15.44
C LYS A 89 -6.68 26.28 16.05
N ARG A 90 -5.44 26.12 15.61
CA ARG A 90 -4.31 26.95 16.06
C ARG A 90 -4.52 28.42 15.70
N ALA A 91 -5.00 28.70 14.49
CA ALA A 91 -5.31 30.06 14.05
C ALA A 91 -6.39 30.69 14.93
N ALA A 92 -7.44 29.96 15.26
CA ALA A 92 -8.51 30.42 16.14
C ALA A 92 -7.99 30.70 17.55
N GLU A 93 -7.11 29.84 18.09
CA GLU A 93 -6.49 30.04 19.38
C GLU A 93 -5.60 31.28 19.43
N ARG A 94 -4.88 31.58 18.34
CA ARG A 94 -4.05 32.81 18.24
C ARG A 94 -4.90 34.06 18.12
N ALA A 95 -6.05 33.99 17.48
CA ALA A 95 -6.94 35.10 17.29
C ALA A 95 -7.69 35.50 18.57
N SER A 96 -7.83 34.56 19.51
CA SER A 96 -8.45 34.83 20.80
C SER A 96 -7.38 35.22 21.83
#